data_b1190cafdb0b127e5bdd5a418518233e
#
_entry.id   b1190cafdb0b127e5bdd5a418518233e
#
_cell.length_a   1.000
_cell.length_b   1.000
_cell.length_c   1.000
_cell.angle_alpha   90.00
_cell.angle_beta   90.00
_cell.angle_gamma   90.00
#
_symmetry.space_group_name_H-M   'P 1'
#
loop_
_entity.id
_entity.type
_entity.pdbx_description
1 polymer ?
#
loop_
_entity_poly.entity_id
_entity_poly.type
_entity_poly.pdbx_seq_one_letter_code
_entity_poly.pdbx_strand_id
1 'polypeptide(L)'
;SQNVYKKINESDFDVIISCGRKSVIPSIHLKSISKKKVSNIHIQDPKVDFNHFDFIVAPEHDGISGTNVIKTKGAIHYLTENEIEENRSYLNSYIKQDNRKVWCLIMGGPTKYYDYSTKNMKHIFSIFYKLLKKHDFQLVVIPSMRTPLNTIHYAKEFFGENHTVIMNVDKK
;
A
#
# COMPACT_ATOMS: atom_id res chain seq x y z
N SER A 1 -19.38 12.54 -14.54
CA SER A 1 -18.28 13.38 -14.03
C SER A 1 -18.65 14.86 -13.93
N GLN A 2 -19.33 15.49 -14.90
CA GLN A 2 -19.76 16.91 -14.82
C GLN A 2 -20.66 17.20 -13.60
N ASN A 3 -21.54 16.30 -13.22
CA ASN A 3 -22.41 16.46 -12.04
C ASN A 3 -21.66 16.51 -10.70
N VAL A 4 -20.50 15.85 -10.59
CA VAL A 4 -19.68 15.88 -9.36
C VAL A 4 -19.02 17.25 -9.21
N TYR A 5 -18.43 17.79 -10.29
CA TYR A 5 -17.82 19.13 -10.26
C TYR A 5 -18.86 20.22 -9.99
N LYS A 6 -20.08 20.10 -10.53
CA LYS A 6 -21.16 21.04 -10.26
C LYS A 6 -21.57 21.06 -8.79
N LYS A 7 -21.74 19.88 -8.17
CA LYS A 7 -22.05 19.75 -6.73
C LYS A 7 -20.94 20.31 -5.84
N ILE A 8 -19.67 20.09 -6.21
CA ILE A 8 -18.51 20.59 -5.45
C ILE A 8 -18.42 22.11 -5.58
N ASN A 9 -18.68 22.68 -6.76
CA ASN A 9 -18.68 24.12 -6.97
C ASN A 9 -19.78 24.88 -6.19
N GLU A 10 -20.88 24.21 -5.90
CA GLU A 10 -21.97 24.74 -5.09
C GLU A 10 -21.69 24.60 -3.58
N SER A 11 -20.64 23.84 -3.20
CA SER A 11 -20.25 23.65 -1.81
C SER A 11 -19.27 24.73 -1.38
N ASP A 12 -19.50 25.28 -0.20
CA ASP A 12 -18.58 26.24 0.42
C ASP A 12 -17.51 25.50 1.21
N PHE A 13 -16.31 25.38 0.62
CA PHE A 13 -15.17 24.68 1.25
C PHE A 13 -13.94 25.61 1.32
N ASP A 14 -13.15 25.46 2.36
CA ASP A 14 -11.94 26.25 2.62
C ASP A 14 -10.66 25.48 2.26
N VAL A 15 -10.73 24.15 2.26
CA VAL A 15 -9.57 23.28 2.06
C VAL A 15 -9.92 22.16 1.09
N ILE A 16 -9.00 21.90 0.16
CA ILE A 16 -8.99 20.72 -0.69
C ILE A 16 -7.87 19.82 -0.21
N ILE A 17 -8.20 18.59 0.18
CA ILE A 17 -7.20 17.55 0.48
C ILE A 17 -7.30 16.49 -0.61
N SER A 18 -6.20 16.25 -1.30
CA SER A 18 -6.13 15.28 -2.39
C SER A 18 -4.99 14.28 -2.16
N CYS A 19 -5.18 13.04 -2.60
CA CYS A 19 -4.17 11.99 -2.45
C CYS A 19 -4.05 11.19 -3.73
N GLY A 20 -2.80 10.94 -4.14
CA GLY A 20 -2.48 10.09 -5.26
C GLY A 20 -2.65 10.77 -6.63
N ARG A 21 -2.06 10.12 -7.63
CA ARG A 21 -1.83 10.69 -8.96
C ARG A 21 -3.10 11.15 -9.71
N LYS A 22 -4.20 10.42 -9.53
CA LYS A 22 -5.45 10.72 -10.25
C LYS A 22 -6.19 11.94 -9.71
N SER A 23 -5.89 12.37 -8.49
CA SER A 23 -6.52 13.52 -7.85
C SER A 23 -5.78 14.85 -8.08
N VAL A 24 -4.56 14.81 -8.63
CA VAL A 24 -3.73 16.00 -8.89
C VAL A 24 -4.46 17.02 -9.73
N ILE A 25 -4.82 16.67 -10.98
CA ILE A 25 -5.49 17.59 -11.90
C ILE A 25 -6.87 18.04 -11.38
N PRO A 26 -7.73 17.14 -10.87
CA PRO A 26 -8.97 17.56 -10.22
C PRO A 26 -8.80 18.58 -9.11
N SER A 27 -7.83 18.42 -8.21
CA SER A 27 -7.62 19.36 -7.10
C SER A 27 -7.13 20.72 -7.55
N ILE A 28 -6.23 20.78 -8.54
CA ILE A 28 -5.76 22.03 -9.15
C ILE A 28 -6.92 22.75 -9.82
N HIS A 29 -7.73 22.03 -10.59
CA HIS A 29 -8.89 22.59 -11.26
C HIS A 29 -9.91 23.15 -10.26
N LEU A 30 -10.23 22.40 -9.19
CA LEU A 30 -11.17 22.86 -8.16
C LEU A 30 -10.67 24.15 -7.50
N LYS A 31 -9.38 24.25 -7.18
CA LYS A 31 -8.79 25.48 -6.64
C LYS A 31 -8.94 26.65 -7.61
N SER A 32 -8.70 26.41 -8.91
CA SER A 32 -8.73 27.47 -9.92
C SER A 32 -10.13 28.05 -10.19
N ILE A 33 -11.18 27.25 -10.03
CA ILE A 33 -12.57 27.68 -10.25
C ILE A 33 -13.27 28.14 -8.96
N SER A 34 -12.62 28.01 -7.81
CA SER A 34 -13.19 28.47 -6.54
C SER A 34 -13.35 30.00 -6.52
N LYS A 35 -14.49 30.48 -6.03
CA LYS A 35 -14.81 31.91 -5.92
C LYS A 35 -14.13 32.58 -4.73
N LYS A 36 -13.57 31.81 -3.81
CA LYS A 36 -12.86 32.27 -2.62
C LYS A 36 -11.46 31.67 -2.53
N LYS A 37 -10.65 32.18 -1.62
CA LYS A 37 -9.33 31.62 -1.33
C LYS A 37 -9.50 30.24 -0.71
N VAL A 38 -8.98 29.20 -1.37
CA VAL A 38 -9.02 27.80 -0.93
C VAL A 38 -7.60 27.29 -0.79
N SER A 39 -7.29 26.63 0.31
CA SER A 39 -6.02 25.93 0.50
C SER A 39 -6.06 24.56 -0.17
N ASN A 40 -5.05 24.26 -1.01
CA ASN A 40 -4.91 22.97 -1.70
C ASN A 40 -3.74 22.17 -1.10
N ILE A 41 -4.05 21.06 -0.47
CA ILE A 41 -3.08 20.14 0.16
C ILE A 41 -3.06 18.84 -0.63
N HIS A 42 -1.87 18.43 -1.07
CA HIS A 42 -1.70 17.17 -1.77
C HIS A 42 -0.85 16.19 -0.97
N ILE A 43 -1.29 14.94 -0.90
CA ILE A 43 -0.58 13.84 -0.23
C ILE A 43 0.09 12.98 -1.29
N GLN A 44 1.39 12.76 -1.17
CA GLN A 44 2.36 12.14 -2.07
C GLN A 44 2.98 13.14 -3.04
N ASP A 45 3.99 12.68 -3.80
CA ASP A 45 4.60 13.48 -4.88
C ASP A 45 3.61 13.67 -6.05
N PRO A 46 3.17 14.89 -6.34
CA PRO A 46 2.19 15.17 -7.38
C PRO A 46 2.74 14.96 -8.80
N LYS A 47 4.05 14.93 -9.00
CA LYS A 47 4.73 14.85 -10.31
C LYS A 47 4.37 15.99 -11.27
N VAL A 48 4.01 17.16 -10.75
CA VAL A 48 3.74 18.41 -11.45
C VAL A 48 4.37 19.56 -10.65
N ASP A 49 4.29 20.79 -11.16
CA ASP A 49 4.80 21.97 -10.47
C ASP A 49 4.15 22.13 -9.07
N PHE A 50 4.98 22.26 -8.04
CA PHE A 50 4.58 22.35 -6.64
C PHE A 50 3.84 23.65 -6.32
N ASN A 51 3.99 24.69 -7.14
CA ASN A 51 3.29 25.97 -6.98
C ASN A 51 1.76 25.85 -7.12
N HIS A 52 1.26 24.74 -7.65
CA HIS A 52 -0.18 24.48 -7.70
C HIS A 52 -0.78 24.15 -6.32
N PHE A 53 0.05 23.85 -5.32
CA PHE A 53 -0.36 23.45 -3.99
C PHE A 53 0.15 24.42 -2.94
N ASP A 54 -0.65 24.63 -1.90
CA ASP A 54 -0.21 25.38 -0.72
C ASP A 54 0.69 24.51 0.16
N PHE A 55 0.36 23.22 0.24
CA PHE A 55 1.18 22.22 0.92
C PHE A 55 1.19 20.88 0.17
N ILE A 56 2.35 20.24 0.18
CA ILE A 56 2.54 18.86 -0.29
C ILE A 56 3.08 18.06 0.89
N VAL A 57 2.39 16.99 1.26
CA VAL A 57 2.81 16.09 2.33
C VAL A 57 3.30 14.79 1.70
N ALA A 58 4.61 14.54 1.76
CA ALA A 58 5.21 13.40 1.09
C ALA A 58 6.23 12.68 1.98
N PRO A 59 6.34 11.35 1.87
CA PRO A 59 7.33 10.61 2.61
C PRO A 59 8.76 10.94 2.12
N GLU A 60 9.73 10.89 3.02
CA GLU A 60 11.13 11.20 2.74
C GLU A 60 11.68 10.40 1.54
N HIS A 61 11.23 9.15 1.38
CA HIS A 61 11.70 8.28 0.30
C HIS A 61 11.22 8.70 -1.11
N ASP A 62 10.25 9.62 -1.22
CA ASP A 62 9.86 10.20 -2.52
C ASP A 62 10.93 11.16 -3.07
N GLY A 63 11.88 11.59 -2.22
CA GLY A 63 13.02 12.38 -2.62
C GLY A 63 12.72 13.82 -3.05
N ILE A 64 11.49 14.32 -2.79
CA ILE A 64 11.10 15.69 -3.14
C ILE A 64 11.39 16.69 -2.01
N SER A 65 11.60 17.96 -2.38
CA SER A 65 11.79 19.06 -1.44
C SER A 65 11.29 20.37 -2.04
N GLY A 66 10.86 21.28 -1.17
CA GLY A 66 10.37 22.61 -1.55
C GLY A 66 9.94 23.38 -0.30
N THR A 67 9.68 24.68 -0.44
CA THR A 67 9.24 25.55 0.67
C THR A 67 7.87 25.18 1.20
N ASN A 68 7.06 24.53 0.36
CA ASN A 68 5.71 24.05 0.67
C ASN A 68 5.64 22.52 0.83
N VAL A 69 6.79 21.82 0.96
CA VAL A 69 6.83 20.37 1.13
C VAL A 69 7.07 20.00 2.58
N ILE A 70 6.12 19.27 3.16
CA ILE A 70 6.20 18.68 4.49
C ILE A 70 6.59 17.22 4.33
N LYS A 71 7.75 16.84 4.89
CA LYS A 71 8.26 15.46 4.82
C LYS A 71 7.77 14.62 5.99
N THR A 72 7.34 13.40 5.70
CA THR A 72 6.98 12.39 6.70
C THR A 72 7.96 11.22 6.65
N LYS A 73 8.20 10.55 7.78
CA LYS A 73 9.09 9.37 7.83
C LYS A 73 8.60 8.22 6.96
N GLY A 74 7.28 8.05 6.88
CA GLY A 74 6.62 7.02 6.08
C GLY A 74 5.37 7.54 5.39
N ALA A 75 4.71 6.69 4.63
CA ALA A 75 3.42 7.02 4.05
C ALA A 75 2.38 7.28 5.15
N ILE A 76 1.49 8.22 4.91
CA ILE A 76 0.36 8.48 5.82
C ILE A 76 -0.56 7.26 5.80
N HIS A 77 -0.90 6.75 6.98
CA HIS A 77 -1.81 5.63 7.18
C HIS A 77 -2.68 5.88 8.43
N TYR A 78 -3.75 5.12 8.55
CA TYR A 78 -4.69 5.22 9.67
C TYR A 78 -4.50 4.12 10.73
N LEU A 79 -3.55 3.21 10.53
CA LEU A 79 -3.30 2.12 11.48
C LEU A 79 -2.86 2.67 12.84
N THR A 80 -3.56 2.26 13.87
CA THR A 80 -3.28 2.57 15.27
C THR A 80 -2.78 1.32 16.01
N GLU A 81 -2.14 1.51 17.16
CA GLU A 81 -1.72 0.38 18.01
C GLU A 81 -2.93 -0.45 18.45
N ASN A 82 -4.07 0.18 18.73
CA ASN A 82 -5.30 -0.51 19.09
C ASN A 82 -5.81 -1.43 17.96
N GLU A 83 -5.83 -0.93 16.72
CA GLU A 83 -6.23 -1.76 15.56
C GLU A 83 -5.29 -2.93 15.34
N ILE A 84 -3.99 -2.75 15.58
CA ILE A 84 -3.01 -3.84 15.49
C ILE A 84 -3.30 -4.89 16.57
N GLU A 85 -3.58 -4.47 17.80
CA GLU A 85 -3.85 -5.38 18.91
C GLU A 85 -5.18 -6.14 18.72
N GLU A 86 -6.25 -5.46 18.31
CA GLU A 86 -7.55 -6.06 18.00
C GLU A 86 -7.45 -7.13 16.90
N ASN A 87 -6.57 -6.91 15.91
CA ASN A 87 -6.38 -7.84 14.79
C ASN A 87 -5.29 -8.91 15.04
N ARG A 88 -4.60 -8.88 16.19
CA ARG A 88 -3.56 -9.86 16.53
C ARG A 88 -4.11 -11.30 16.53
N SER A 89 -5.27 -11.51 17.10
CA SER A 89 -5.92 -12.81 17.17
C SER A 89 -6.26 -13.41 15.80
N TYR A 90 -6.55 -12.55 14.82
CA TYR A 90 -6.84 -12.97 13.46
C TYR A 90 -5.62 -13.64 12.81
N LEU A 91 -4.44 -13.05 12.93
CA LEU A 91 -3.22 -13.65 12.39
C LEU A 91 -2.86 -14.97 13.11
N ASN A 92 -3.13 -15.05 14.40
CA ASN A 92 -2.87 -16.26 15.19
C ASN A 92 -3.63 -17.49 14.66
N SER A 93 -4.79 -17.30 14.03
CA SER A 93 -5.54 -18.39 13.41
C SER A 93 -4.81 -19.05 12.22
N TYR A 94 -3.87 -18.33 11.60
CA TYR A 94 -3.06 -18.83 10.49
C TYR A 94 -1.71 -19.42 10.92
N ILE A 95 -1.34 -19.23 12.18
CA ILE A 95 -0.08 -19.71 12.74
C ILE A 95 -0.29 -21.12 13.30
N LYS A 96 0.56 -22.06 12.90
CA LYS A 96 0.55 -23.39 13.46
C LYS A 96 1.08 -23.38 14.88
N GLN A 97 0.38 -24.03 15.80
CA GLN A 97 0.69 -24.08 17.23
C GLN A 97 1.73 -25.18 17.51
N ASP A 98 2.90 -25.08 16.88
CA ASP A 98 3.97 -26.09 16.96
C ASP A 98 5.30 -25.56 17.51
N ASN A 99 5.26 -24.41 18.21
CA ASN A 99 6.41 -23.74 18.82
C ASN A 99 7.52 -23.25 17.86
N ARG A 100 7.39 -23.46 16.55
CA ARG A 100 8.32 -22.91 15.58
C ARG A 100 8.19 -21.38 15.51
N LYS A 101 9.31 -20.70 15.32
CA LYS A 101 9.30 -19.26 15.03
C LYS A 101 8.60 -19.00 13.70
N VAL A 102 7.84 -17.91 13.64
CA VAL A 102 7.07 -17.52 12.46
C VAL A 102 7.85 -16.52 11.63
N TRP A 103 7.98 -16.83 10.34
CA TRP A 103 8.40 -15.85 9.33
C TRP A 103 7.20 -15.45 8.47
N CYS A 104 7.11 -14.17 8.16
CA CYS A 104 6.10 -13.65 7.25
C CYS A 104 6.74 -13.27 5.92
N LEU A 105 6.22 -13.81 4.83
CA LEU A 105 6.53 -13.37 3.47
C LEU A 105 5.39 -12.51 2.95
N ILE A 106 5.57 -11.19 3.00
CA ILE A 106 4.60 -10.24 2.47
C ILE A 106 4.87 -10.06 0.97
N MET A 107 3.89 -10.42 0.14
CA MET A 107 4.01 -10.38 -1.31
C MET A 107 3.29 -9.15 -1.87
N GLY A 108 4.00 -8.36 -2.64
CA GLY A 108 3.42 -7.29 -3.44
C GLY A 108 2.82 -7.79 -4.75
N GLY A 109 2.90 -6.98 -5.79
CA GLY A 109 2.48 -7.34 -7.15
C GLY A 109 3.50 -6.89 -8.20
N PRO A 110 3.30 -7.26 -9.47
CA PRO A 110 4.18 -6.88 -10.55
C PRO A 110 4.24 -5.36 -10.73
N THR A 111 5.39 -4.87 -11.13
CA THR A 111 5.64 -3.48 -11.48
C THR A 111 6.38 -3.43 -12.81
N LYS A 112 6.66 -2.23 -13.34
CA LYS A 112 7.51 -2.12 -14.53
C LYS A 112 8.95 -2.60 -14.33
N TYR A 113 9.39 -2.78 -13.07
CA TYR A 113 10.75 -3.21 -12.71
C TYR A 113 10.82 -4.65 -12.20
N TYR A 114 9.72 -5.16 -11.66
CA TYR A 114 9.65 -6.48 -11.04
C TYR A 114 8.53 -7.29 -11.64
N ASP A 115 8.84 -8.44 -12.19
CA ASP A 115 7.86 -9.38 -12.66
C ASP A 115 7.60 -10.50 -11.63
N TYR A 116 6.43 -11.10 -11.71
CA TYR A 116 6.02 -12.25 -10.92
C TYR A 116 5.92 -13.50 -11.80
N SER A 117 6.84 -13.63 -12.77
CA SER A 117 6.92 -14.83 -13.60
C SER A 117 7.17 -16.08 -12.74
N THR A 118 6.65 -17.21 -13.18
CA THR A 118 6.84 -18.49 -12.49
C THR A 118 8.31 -18.79 -12.24
N LYS A 119 9.20 -18.44 -13.21
CA LYS A 119 10.65 -18.63 -13.07
C LYS A 119 11.21 -17.84 -11.89
N ASN A 120 10.88 -16.56 -11.77
CA ASN A 120 11.38 -15.70 -10.70
C ASN A 120 10.80 -16.12 -9.35
N MET A 121 9.50 -16.43 -9.29
CA MET A 121 8.88 -16.90 -8.06
C MET A 121 9.44 -18.25 -7.60
N LYS A 122 9.71 -19.17 -8.51
CA LYS A 122 10.37 -20.45 -8.21
C LYS A 122 11.75 -20.23 -7.57
N HIS A 123 12.52 -19.29 -8.09
CA HIS A 123 13.83 -18.95 -7.54
C HIS A 123 13.72 -18.39 -6.14
N ILE A 124 12.85 -17.39 -5.92
CA ILE A 124 12.63 -16.75 -4.62
C ILE A 124 12.13 -17.77 -3.60
N PHE A 125 11.12 -18.57 -3.93
CA PHE A 125 10.57 -19.58 -3.02
C PHE A 125 11.58 -20.66 -2.67
N SER A 126 12.47 -21.03 -3.62
CA SER A 126 13.56 -21.98 -3.34
C SER A 126 14.56 -21.46 -2.31
N ILE A 127 14.85 -20.15 -2.33
CA ILE A 127 15.72 -19.52 -1.32
C ILE A 127 15.03 -19.57 0.04
N PHE A 128 13.76 -19.13 0.12
CA PHE A 128 12.99 -19.19 1.38
C PHE A 128 12.90 -20.61 1.92
N TYR A 129 12.62 -21.59 1.07
CA TYR A 129 12.50 -22.98 1.49
C TYR A 129 13.79 -23.53 2.09
N LYS A 130 14.96 -23.21 1.52
CA LYS A 130 16.26 -23.58 2.09
C LYS A 130 16.48 -22.94 3.47
N LEU A 131 16.12 -21.68 3.63
CA LEU A 131 16.23 -20.97 4.90
C LEU A 131 15.29 -21.55 5.97
N LEU A 132 14.05 -21.87 5.60
CA LEU A 132 13.07 -22.47 6.51
C LEU A 132 13.56 -23.84 7.03
N LYS A 133 14.10 -24.68 6.12
CA LYS A 133 14.68 -25.98 6.53
C LYS A 133 15.88 -25.83 7.46
N LYS A 134 16.74 -24.83 7.20
CA LYS A 134 17.94 -24.61 8.01
C LYS A 134 17.61 -24.17 9.46
N HIS A 135 16.51 -23.44 9.64
CA HIS A 135 16.19 -22.77 10.90
C HIS A 135 14.95 -23.32 11.59
N ASP A 136 14.31 -24.33 11.03
CA ASP A 136 13.06 -24.90 11.56
C ASP A 136 11.97 -23.84 11.84
N PHE A 137 11.74 -22.97 10.88
CA PHE A 137 10.71 -21.92 10.97
C PHE A 137 9.45 -22.34 10.21
N GLN A 138 8.30 -21.86 10.68
CA GLN A 138 7.10 -21.88 9.88
C GLN A 138 6.98 -20.57 9.07
N LEU A 139 6.39 -20.65 7.89
CA LEU A 139 6.19 -19.52 7.01
C LEU A 139 4.68 -19.19 6.91
N VAL A 140 4.36 -17.93 7.05
CA VAL A 140 3.04 -17.38 6.67
C VAL A 140 3.24 -16.48 5.46
N VAL A 141 2.66 -16.86 4.33
CA VAL A 141 2.69 -16.07 3.09
C VAL A 141 1.46 -15.18 3.05
N ILE A 142 1.67 -13.87 2.99
CA ILE A 142 0.62 -12.85 3.00
C ILE A 142 0.63 -12.14 1.63
N PRO A 143 -0.25 -12.50 0.71
CA PRO A 143 -0.35 -11.81 -0.58
C PRO A 143 -1.02 -10.45 -0.41
N SER A 144 -0.74 -9.53 -1.33
CA SER A 144 -1.49 -8.29 -1.47
C SER A 144 -2.58 -8.42 -2.54
N MET A 145 -3.48 -7.45 -2.61
CA MET A 145 -4.49 -7.37 -3.68
C MET A 145 -3.89 -7.31 -5.11
N ARG A 146 -2.60 -7.00 -5.24
CA ARG A 146 -1.87 -6.94 -6.50
C ARG A 146 -1.14 -8.23 -6.83
N THR A 147 -1.05 -9.16 -5.89
CA THR A 147 -0.37 -10.44 -6.11
C THR A 147 -1.17 -11.29 -7.10
N PRO A 148 -0.58 -11.76 -8.20
CA PRO A 148 -1.28 -12.59 -9.17
C PRO A 148 -1.79 -13.90 -8.55
N LEU A 149 -3.01 -14.29 -8.85
CA LEU A 149 -3.63 -15.50 -8.29
C LEU A 149 -2.82 -16.77 -8.59
N ASN A 150 -2.27 -16.91 -9.79
CA ASN A 150 -1.41 -18.03 -10.15
C ASN A 150 -0.16 -18.11 -9.26
N THR A 151 0.40 -16.96 -8.84
CA THR A 151 1.53 -16.92 -7.90
C THR A 151 1.12 -17.38 -6.50
N ILE A 152 -0.08 -17.02 -6.05
CA ILE A 152 -0.62 -17.45 -4.75
C ILE A 152 -0.84 -18.97 -4.75
N HIS A 153 -1.47 -19.50 -5.81
CA HIS A 153 -1.65 -20.95 -5.98
C HIS A 153 -0.33 -21.70 -6.01
N TYR A 154 0.63 -21.17 -6.78
CA TYR A 154 1.97 -21.76 -6.84
C TYR A 154 2.68 -21.74 -5.48
N ALA A 155 2.56 -20.66 -4.69
CA ALA A 155 3.10 -20.61 -3.34
C ALA A 155 2.50 -21.71 -2.44
N LYS A 156 1.19 -21.94 -2.53
CA LYS A 156 0.49 -22.99 -1.77
C LYS A 156 1.00 -24.38 -2.11
N GLU A 157 1.14 -24.68 -3.40
CA GLU A 157 1.69 -25.95 -3.87
C GLU A 157 3.15 -26.12 -3.43
N PHE A 158 3.95 -25.08 -3.57
CA PHE A 158 5.38 -25.11 -3.32
C PHE A 158 5.73 -25.30 -1.85
N PHE A 159 5.07 -24.57 -0.94
CA PHE A 159 5.34 -24.63 0.48
C PHE A 159 4.60 -25.78 1.19
N GLY A 160 3.54 -26.30 0.59
CA GLY A 160 2.76 -27.42 1.11
C GLY A 160 2.07 -27.12 2.44
N GLU A 161 1.65 -28.17 3.13
CA GLU A 161 0.85 -28.07 4.36
C GLU A 161 1.65 -27.69 5.62
N ASN A 162 2.98 -27.77 5.57
CA ASN A 162 3.85 -27.40 6.69
C ASN A 162 3.94 -25.90 6.94
N HIS A 163 3.42 -25.11 6.01
CA HIS A 163 3.41 -23.65 6.03
C HIS A 163 2.03 -23.13 5.68
N THR A 164 1.76 -21.87 5.94
CA THR A 164 0.45 -21.26 5.67
C THR A 164 0.56 -20.25 4.53
N VAL A 165 -0.31 -20.39 3.53
CA VAL A 165 -0.48 -19.39 2.48
C VAL A 165 -1.88 -18.84 2.58
N ILE A 166 -2.00 -17.55 2.85
CA ILE A 166 -3.29 -16.85 2.90
C ILE A 166 -3.81 -16.71 1.47
N MET A 167 -4.97 -17.32 1.17
CA MET A 167 -5.50 -17.36 -0.19
C MET A 167 -6.31 -16.12 -0.56
N ASN A 168 -7.01 -15.53 0.42
CA ASN A 168 -7.85 -14.37 0.22
C ASN A 168 -7.35 -13.23 1.09
N VAL A 169 -7.11 -12.10 0.45
CA VAL A 169 -6.95 -10.82 1.15
C VAL A 169 -8.32 -10.18 1.11
N ASP A 170 -9.04 -10.26 2.22
CA ASP A 170 -10.36 -9.64 2.32
C ASP A 170 -10.26 -8.15 2.05
N LYS A 171 -11.11 -7.70 1.12
CA LYS A 171 -11.33 -6.27 0.90
C LYS A 171 -12.19 -5.76 2.07
N LYS A 172 -11.59 -5.39 3.17
CA LYS A 172 -12.26 -4.55 4.15
C LYS A 172 -11.93 -3.10 3.88
#